data_5edf3efcc6543c9e3add2accf2fbf26b
#
_entry.id   5edf3efcc6543c9e3add2accf2fbf26b
#
_cell.length_a   1.000
_cell.length_b   1.000
_cell.length_c   1.000
_cell.angle_alpha   90.00
_cell.angle_beta   90.00
_cell.angle_gamma   90.00
#
_symmetry.space_group_name_H-M   'P 1'
#
loop_
_entity.id
_entity.type
_entity.pdbx_description
1 polymer ?
#
loop_
_entity_poly.entity_id
_entity_poly.type
_entity_poly.pdbx_seq_one_letter_code
_entity_poly.pdbx_strand_id
1 'polypeptide(L)'
;MRPKLFLLIVALAAPTWAPAQVTGAPLDERGKTLYEKNMCTTCHGTAGNGGERGSGPAIAPNVWPLEAMKTQMRNPRQAMPRYGEKFLSDADLADIHAWLSTIKAGPKVKDIPLLANL
;
A
#
# COMPACT_ATOMS: atom_id res chain seq x y z
N MET A 1 25.71 -59.22 -44.48
CA MET A 1 25.10 -58.88 -43.21
C MET A 1 25.63 -57.51 -42.84
N ARG A 2 24.70 -56.43 -42.85
CA ARG A 2 25.06 -55.07 -42.52
C ARG A 2 24.49 -54.79 -41.12
N PRO A 3 25.28 -54.33 -40.11
CA PRO A 3 24.74 -54.00 -38.82
C PRO A 3 24.00 -52.64 -38.88
N LYS A 4 22.75 -52.64 -38.42
CA LYS A 4 21.95 -51.45 -38.25
C LYS A 4 22.40 -50.70 -36.99
N LEU A 5 23.07 -49.58 -37.18
CA LEU A 5 23.44 -48.67 -36.09
C LEU A 5 22.20 -47.92 -35.59
N PHE A 6 21.70 -48.26 -34.40
CA PHE A 6 20.65 -47.53 -33.73
C PHE A 6 21.28 -46.32 -33.01
N LEU A 7 21.04 -45.11 -33.56
CA LEU A 7 21.36 -43.87 -32.89
C LEU A 7 20.33 -43.63 -31.78
N LEU A 8 20.74 -43.79 -30.53
CA LEU A 8 19.97 -43.36 -29.36
C LEU A 8 20.12 -41.84 -29.24
N ILE A 9 19.06 -41.08 -29.58
CA ILE A 9 18.98 -39.66 -29.31
C ILE A 9 18.53 -39.50 -27.86
N VAL A 10 19.47 -39.16 -26.97
CA VAL A 10 19.19 -38.78 -25.60
C VAL A 10 18.73 -37.31 -25.63
N ALA A 11 17.43 -37.09 -25.51
CA ALA A 11 16.88 -35.73 -25.34
C ALA A 11 17.22 -35.22 -23.94
N LEU A 12 18.19 -34.30 -23.83
CA LEU A 12 18.47 -33.56 -22.61
C LEU A 12 17.30 -32.55 -22.41
N ALA A 13 16.40 -32.88 -21.48
CA ALA A 13 15.42 -31.95 -21.00
C ALA A 13 16.13 -30.89 -20.13
N ALA A 14 16.33 -29.69 -20.67
CA ALA A 14 16.81 -28.56 -19.89
C ALA A 14 15.72 -28.13 -18.89
N PRO A 15 16.07 -27.93 -17.60
CA PRO A 15 15.12 -27.39 -16.65
C PRO A 15 14.74 -25.95 -17.06
N THR A 16 13.49 -25.74 -17.42
CA THR A 16 12.94 -24.40 -17.65
C THR A 16 12.79 -23.73 -16.30
N TRP A 17 13.74 -22.86 -15.98
CA TRP A 17 13.61 -21.96 -14.83
C TRP A 17 12.52 -20.95 -15.16
N ALA A 18 11.30 -21.22 -14.79
CA ALA A 18 10.24 -20.21 -14.82
C ALA A 18 10.57 -19.15 -13.76
N PRO A 19 10.69 -17.86 -14.14
CA PRO A 19 10.83 -16.80 -13.14
C PRO A 19 9.62 -16.87 -12.22
N ALA A 20 9.86 -16.94 -10.90
CA ALA A 20 8.80 -16.84 -9.91
C ALA A 20 8.04 -15.54 -10.19
N GLN A 21 6.77 -15.66 -10.56
CA GLN A 21 5.85 -14.54 -10.63
C GLN A 21 5.78 -13.99 -9.20
N VAL A 22 6.42 -12.85 -8.96
CA VAL A 22 6.15 -12.07 -7.76
C VAL A 22 4.71 -11.60 -7.91
N THR A 23 3.78 -12.39 -7.38
CA THR A 23 2.40 -11.96 -7.20
C THR A 23 2.47 -10.78 -6.26
N GLY A 24 2.35 -9.57 -6.79
CA GLY A 24 2.37 -8.35 -6.00
C GLY A 24 1.36 -8.49 -4.86
N ALA A 25 1.76 -8.08 -3.66
CA ALA A 25 0.83 -7.96 -2.54
C ALA A 25 -0.43 -7.22 -3.02
N PRO A 26 -1.64 -7.57 -2.54
CA PRO A 26 -2.85 -6.82 -2.84
C PRO A 26 -2.58 -5.32 -2.70
N LEU A 27 -3.14 -4.49 -3.58
CA LEU A 27 -2.86 -3.04 -3.61
C LEU A 27 -3.09 -2.35 -2.27
N ASP A 28 -4.03 -2.86 -1.49
CA ASP A 28 -4.33 -2.41 -0.14
C ASP A 28 -3.20 -2.72 0.85
N GLU A 29 -2.59 -3.91 0.79
CA GLU A 29 -1.43 -4.27 1.62
C GLU A 29 -0.18 -3.45 1.26
N ARG A 30 0.04 -3.23 -0.04
CA ARG A 30 1.16 -2.42 -0.51
C ARG A 30 0.99 -0.96 -0.06
N GLY A 31 -0.21 -0.41 -0.19
CA GLY A 31 -0.54 0.94 0.28
C GLY A 31 -0.29 1.12 1.76
N LYS A 32 -0.70 0.14 2.59
CA LYS A 32 -0.42 0.11 4.03
C LYS A 32 1.07 0.11 4.32
N THR A 33 1.81 -0.78 3.68
CA THR A 33 3.26 -0.89 3.85
C THR A 33 3.98 0.42 3.50
N LEU A 34 3.58 1.07 2.41
CA LEU A 34 4.12 2.37 2.01
C LEU A 34 3.79 3.47 3.02
N TYR A 35 2.57 3.48 3.56
CA TYR A 35 2.12 4.43 4.58
C TYR A 35 2.96 4.31 5.86
N GLU A 36 3.19 3.09 6.33
CA GLU A 36 4.03 2.81 7.50
C GLU A 36 5.50 3.14 7.26
N LYS A 37 6.05 2.68 6.13
CA LYS A 37 7.46 2.90 5.74
C LYS A 37 7.82 4.38 5.63
N ASN A 38 6.90 5.19 5.14
CA ASN A 38 7.09 6.64 5.00
C ASN A 38 6.69 7.42 6.26
N MET A 39 6.48 6.73 7.39
CA MET A 39 6.21 7.30 8.71
C MET A 39 4.96 8.19 8.78
N CYS A 40 3.99 7.99 7.88
CA CYS A 40 2.72 8.72 7.90
C CYS A 40 1.94 8.46 9.18
N THR A 41 2.12 7.26 9.76
CA THR A 41 1.53 6.84 11.04
C THR A 41 1.86 7.77 12.19
N THR A 42 3.06 8.37 12.21
CA THR A 42 3.54 9.21 13.30
C THR A 42 2.64 10.42 13.53
N CYS A 43 2.12 11.00 12.45
CA CYS A 43 1.26 12.19 12.50
C CYS A 43 -0.22 11.87 12.25
N HIS A 44 -0.52 10.90 11.39
CA HIS A 44 -1.89 10.62 10.97
C HIS A 44 -2.53 9.39 11.63
N GLY A 45 -1.79 8.72 12.53
CA GLY A 45 -2.27 7.50 13.19
C GLY A 45 -2.15 6.26 12.31
N THR A 46 -2.26 5.07 12.90
CA THR A 46 -2.01 3.78 12.24
C THR A 46 -2.98 3.46 11.11
N ALA A 47 -4.17 4.03 11.14
CA ALA A 47 -5.21 3.87 10.14
C ALA A 47 -5.65 5.22 9.53
N GLY A 48 -4.81 6.24 9.56
CA GLY A 48 -5.18 7.56 9.06
C GLY A 48 -6.28 8.26 9.88
N ASN A 49 -6.55 7.79 11.07
CA ASN A 49 -7.62 8.27 11.96
C ASN A 49 -7.24 9.51 12.79
N GLY A 50 -6.09 10.08 12.52
CA GLY A 50 -5.51 11.21 13.25
C GLY A 50 -4.46 10.77 14.26
N GLY A 51 -3.49 11.63 14.46
CA GLY A 51 -2.39 11.40 15.40
C GLY A 51 -2.77 11.73 16.83
N GLU A 52 -2.06 11.12 17.76
CA GLU A 52 -2.18 11.44 19.17
C GLU A 52 -1.85 12.92 19.43
N ARG A 53 -2.58 13.53 20.36
CA ARG A 53 -2.39 14.94 20.76
C ARG A 53 -2.46 15.95 19.61
N GLY A 54 -3.14 15.59 18.51
CA GLY A 54 -3.30 16.51 17.37
C GLY A 54 -2.04 16.66 16.53
N SER A 55 -1.11 15.69 16.53
CA SER A 55 0.10 15.71 15.71
C SER A 55 -0.18 15.75 14.21
N GLY A 56 -1.35 15.29 13.77
CA GLY A 56 -1.84 15.39 12.40
C GLY A 56 -3.33 15.12 12.31
N PRO A 57 -4.02 15.67 11.32
CA PRO A 57 -5.44 15.45 11.13
C PRO A 57 -5.77 14.01 10.70
N ALA A 58 -7.01 13.60 10.94
CA ALA A 58 -7.56 12.41 10.33
C ALA A 58 -7.62 12.59 8.80
N ILE A 59 -7.17 11.58 8.07
CA ILE A 59 -7.15 11.52 6.61
C ILE A 59 -7.95 10.34 6.06
N ALA A 60 -8.47 9.49 6.94
CA ALA A 60 -9.44 8.45 6.68
C ALA A 60 -10.53 8.54 7.76
N PRO A 61 -11.77 8.13 7.46
CA PRO A 61 -12.28 7.51 6.23
C PRO A 61 -12.56 8.51 5.09
N ASN A 62 -12.55 9.81 5.35
CA ASN A 62 -12.85 10.84 4.38
C ASN A 62 -11.59 11.21 3.58
N VAL A 63 -11.14 10.29 2.73
CA VAL A 63 -9.92 10.47 1.95
C VAL A 63 -10.13 11.54 0.87
N TRP A 64 -9.19 12.46 0.76
CA TRP A 64 -9.20 13.47 -0.30
C TRP A 64 -9.03 12.81 -1.68
N PRO A 65 -9.52 13.44 -2.75
CA PRO A 65 -9.21 13.01 -4.10
C PRO A 65 -7.69 12.86 -4.31
N LEU A 66 -7.28 11.85 -5.07
CA LEU A 66 -5.86 11.52 -5.27
C LEU A 66 -5.01 12.72 -5.69
N GLU A 67 -5.50 13.55 -6.61
CA GLU A 67 -4.76 14.73 -7.09
C GLU A 67 -4.59 15.80 -5.99
N ALA A 68 -5.57 15.97 -5.12
CA ALA A 68 -5.43 16.85 -3.97
C ALA A 68 -4.41 16.31 -2.95
N MET A 69 -4.42 15.00 -2.73
CA MET A 69 -3.42 14.32 -1.91
C MET A 69 -2.02 14.49 -2.49
N LYS A 70 -1.82 14.27 -3.78
CA LYS A 70 -0.53 14.50 -4.46
C LYS A 70 -0.06 15.95 -4.30
N THR A 71 -0.94 16.91 -4.52
CA THR A 71 -0.62 18.32 -4.33
C THR A 71 -0.14 18.62 -2.92
N GLN A 72 -0.82 18.07 -1.90
CA GLN A 72 -0.42 18.24 -0.50
C GLN A 72 0.94 17.58 -0.21
N MET A 73 1.22 16.41 -0.79
CA MET A 73 2.49 15.71 -0.63
C MET A 73 3.66 16.46 -1.26
N ARG A 74 3.45 17.08 -2.42
CA ARG A 74 4.47 17.82 -3.16
C ARG A 74 4.69 19.24 -2.62
N ASN A 75 3.61 19.89 -2.17
CA ASN A 75 3.62 21.24 -1.63
C ASN A 75 2.84 21.29 -0.31
N PRO A 76 3.40 20.72 0.77
CA PRO A 76 2.66 20.56 2.02
C PRO A 76 2.37 21.90 2.66
N ARG A 77 1.19 21.97 3.28
CA ARG A 77 0.82 23.05 4.18
C ARG A 77 1.15 22.66 5.61
N GLN A 78 1.41 23.66 6.46
CA GLN A 78 1.73 23.49 7.88
C GLN A 78 3.00 22.65 8.13
N ALA A 79 3.02 21.85 9.19
CA ALA A 79 4.18 21.09 9.64
C ALA A 79 4.40 19.75 8.89
N MET A 80 3.58 19.45 7.89
CA MET A 80 3.73 18.22 7.13
C MET A 80 5.03 18.25 6.32
N PRO A 81 5.88 17.21 6.36
CA PRO A 81 7.09 17.16 5.55
C PRO A 81 6.74 17.03 4.05
N ARG A 82 7.63 17.55 3.22
CA ARG A 82 7.51 17.41 1.77
C ARG A 82 8.03 16.06 1.31
N TYR A 83 7.22 15.35 0.55
CA TYR A 83 7.61 14.09 -0.10
C TYR A 83 7.85 14.34 -1.60
N GLY A 84 9.12 14.31 -2.01
CA GLY A 84 9.49 14.43 -3.43
C GLY A 84 9.20 13.14 -4.20
N GLU A 85 8.96 13.25 -5.50
CA GLU A 85 8.61 12.13 -6.38
C GLU A 85 9.66 11.01 -6.41
N LYS A 86 10.94 11.37 -6.21
CA LYS A 86 12.05 10.40 -6.13
C LYS A 86 11.97 9.49 -4.89
N PHE A 87 11.32 9.93 -3.82
CA PHE A 87 11.20 9.18 -2.57
C PHE A 87 9.85 8.47 -2.45
N LEU A 88 8.80 9.09 -2.97
CA LEU A 88 7.44 8.58 -2.94
C LEU A 88 6.80 8.92 -4.29
N SER A 89 6.78 7.96 -5.20
CA SER A 89 6.26 8.16 -6.56
C SER A 89 4.75 8.41 -6.56
N ASP A 90 4.23 8.89 -7.67
CA ASP A 90 2.78 9.05 -7.84
C ASP A 90 2.04 7.72 -7.82
N ALA A 91 2.69 6.64 -8.28
CA ALA A 91 2.16 5.28 -8.16
C ALA A 91 2.07 4.84 -6.70
N ASP A 92 3.11 5.10 -5.89
CA ASP A 92 3.10 4.80 -4.46
C ASP A 92 2.01 5.60 -3.73
N LEU A 93 1.80 6.86 -4.10
CA LEU A 93 0.70 7.67 -3.55
C LEU A 93 -0.67 7.13 -3.94
N ALA A 94 -0.82 6.61 -5.15
CA ALA A 94 -2.06 5.98 -5.59
C ALA A 94 -2.36 4.72 -4.76
N ASP A 95 -1.36 3.91 -4.43
CA ASP A 95 -1.52 2.73 -3.58
C ASP A 95 -1.87 3.10 -2.14
N ILE A 96 -1.19 4.10 -1.56
CA ILE A 96 -1.56 4.63 -0.23
C ILE A 96 -2.99 5.15 -0.23
N HIS A 97 -3.39 5.90 -1.25
CA HIS A 97 -4.74 6.43 -1.41
C HIS A 97 -5.77 5.31 -1.50
N ALA A 98 -5.49 4.26 -2.29
CA ALA A 98 -6.35 3.09 -2.43
C ALA A 98 -6.55 2.39 -1.08
N TRP A 99 -5.46 2.16 -0.34
CA TRP A 99 -5.54 1.57 0.99
C TRP A 99 -6.33 2.44 1.97
N LEU A 100 -6.03 3.73 2.08
CA LEU A 100 -6.79 4.66 2.95
C LEU A 100 -8.28 4.65 2.63
N SER A 101 -8.64 4.51 1.36
CA SER A 101 -10.03 4.45 0.90
C SER A 101 -10.76 3.18 1.32
N THR A 102 -10.06 2.12 1.73
CA THR A 102 -10.67 0.91 2.29
C THR A 102 -11.08 1.07 3.75
N ILE A 103 -10.54 2.07 4.44
CA ILE A 103 -10.74 2.28 5.87
C ILE A 103 -12.13 2.84 6.11
N LYS A 104 -12.90 2.14 6.91
CA LYS A 104 -14.27 2.52 7.24
C LYS A 104 -14.30 3.36 8.53
N ALA A 105 -15.31 4.21 8.65
CA ALA A 105 -15.59 4.89 9.92
C ALA A 105 -15.86 3.87 11.02
N GLY A 106 -15.31 4.12 12.19
CA GLY A 106 -15.68 3.38 13.38
C GLY A 106 -17.16 3.58 13.76
N PRO A 107 -17.70 2.76 14.66
CA PRO A 107 -19.06 2.94 15.17
C PRO A 107 -19.20 4.32 15.83
N LYS A 108 -20.36 4.94 15.70
CA LYS A 108 -20.65 6.17 16.43
C LYS A 108 -20.74 5.88 17.93
N VAL A 109 -20.37 6.82 18.78
CA VAL A 109 -20.39 6.67 20.23
C VAL A 109 -21.75 6.15 20.74
N LYS A 110 -22.86 6.67 20.20
CA LYS A 110 -24.22 6.22 20.52
C LYS A 110 -24.52 4.75 20.16
N ASP A 111 -23.74 4.17 19.24
CA ASP A 111 -23.94 2.80 18.76
C ASP A 111 -23.04 1.80 19.54
N ILE A 112 -22.26 2.29 20.50
CA ILE A 112 -21.41 1.49 21.39
C ILE A 112 -22.16 1.32 22.71
N PRO A 113 -22.64 0.09 23.06
CA PRO A 113 -23.51 -0.11 24.23
C PRO A 113 -22.95 0.44 25.54
N LEU A 114 -21.62 0.33 25.74
CA LEU A 114 -20.94 0.84 26.95
C LEU A 114 -20.86 2.37 27.00
N LEU A 115 -21.02 3.09 25.89
CA LEU A 115 -20.89 4.54 25.79
C LEU A 115 -22.22 5.24 25.48
N ALA A 116 -23.26 4.48 25.19
CA ALA A 116 -24.55 5.01 24.75
C ALA A 116 -25.25 5.86 25.82
N ASN A 117 -24.84 5.74 27.09
CA ASN A 117 -25.43 6.42 28.24
C ASN A 117 -24.52 7.52 28.82
N LEU A 118 -23.44 7.89 28.10
CA LEU A 118 -22.58 9.03 28.44
C LEU A 118 -23.12 10.30 27.81
#